data_8ae3fdc43a70ad182d3f90dec792063c
#
_entry.id   8ae3fdc43a70ad182d3f90dec792063c
#
_cell.length_a   1.000
_cell.length_b   1.000
_cell.length_c   1.000
_cell.angle_alpha   90.00
_cell.angle_beta   90.00
_cell.angle_gamma   90.00
#
_symmetry.space_group_name_H-M   'P 1'
#
loop_
_entity.id
_entity.type
_entity.pdbx_description
1 polymer ?
#
loop_
_entity_poly.entity_id
_entity_poly.type
_entity_poly.pdbx_seq_one_letter_code
_entity_poly.pdbx_strand_id
1 'polypeptide(L)'
;MQMQEVIEKLKDILASEGKRDLKTKDIAKELGINPDTFNSMKFRNSIPYPQILNFLNERNISINYFFYGVSPKDQLECENKYKILKLYKTNASLGGGGINDLIDCSELIVDEKLLNFFGSKECEFITCYGESMEPLIKDGSICVIDRNKTFKNKSICVINTRDGLFIKQVLKQVDGVILHSLNPLYKDIFYKNGDFLLIGVVIGELSKM
;
A
#
# COMPACT_ATOMS: atom_id res chain seq x y z
N MET A 1 8.49 -20.54 -22.63
CA MET A 1 7.85 -21.41 -21.60
C MET A 1 7.57 -22.77 -22.23
N GLN A 2 7.88 -23.84 -21.52
CA GLN A 2 7.61 -25.22 -21.97
C GLN A 2 6.32 -25.74 -21.33
N MET A 3 5.70 -26.76 -21.94
CA MET A 3 4.45 -27.36 -21.45
C MET A 3 4.57 -27.87 -20.01
N GLN A 4 5.72 -28.35 -19.60
CA GLN A 4 5.96 -28.83 -18.24
C GLN A 4 5.89 -27.67 -17.22
N GLU A 5 6.46 -26.51 -17.54
CA GLU A 5 6.39 -25.30 -16.69
C GLU A 5 4.95 -24.80 -16.55
N VAL A 6 4.18 -24.86 -17.63
CA VAL A 6 2.75 -24.53 -17.61
C VAL A 6 1.99 -25.44 -16.67
N ILE A 7 2.25 -26.75 -16.75
CA ILE A 7 1.59 -27.75 -15.88
C ILE A 7 1.90 -27.47 -14.40
N GLU A 8 3.16 -27.17 -14.04
CA GLU A 8 3.53 -26.87 -12.65
C GLU A 8 2.83 -25.59 -12.16
N LYS A 9 2.84 -24.54 -12.94
CA LYS A 9 2.12 -23.29 -12.59
C LYS A 9 0.61 -23.48 -12.40
N LEU A 10 -0.02 -24.32 -13.25
CA LEU A 10 -1.44 -24.65 -13.10
C LEU A 10 -1.70 -25.46 -11.81
N LYS A 11 -0.78 -26.36 -11.45
CA LYS A 11 -0.84 -27.09 -10.17
C LYS A 11 -0.74 -26.14 -8.98
N ASP A 12 0.18 -25.18 -9.02
CA ASP A 12 0.36 -24.20 -7.95
C ASP A 12 -0.91 -23.36 -7.72
N ILE A 13 -1.54 -22.93 -8.82
CA ILE A 13 -2.82 -22.21 -8.75
C ILE A 13 -3.89 -23.09 -8.10
N LEU A 14 -4.07 -24.32 -8.58
CA LEU A 14 -5.08 -25.25 -8.07
C LEU A 14 -4.78 -25.67 -6.62
N ALA A 15 -3.51 -25.77 -6.24
CA ALA A 15 -3.11 -26.03 -4.86
C ALA A 15 -3.49 -24.86 -3.93
N SER A 16 -3.36 -23.62 -4.40
CA SER A 16 -3.81 -22.43 -3.64
C SER A 16 -5.33 -22.40 -3.45
N GLU A 17 -6.09 -23.04 -4.35
CA GLU A 17 -7.55 -23.27 -4.23
C GLU A 17 -7.90 -24.45 -3.30
N GLY A 18 -6.92 -25.09 -2.66
CA GLY A 18 -7.11 -26.21 -1.74
C GLY A 18 -7.12 -27.61 -2.37
N LYS A 19 -6.87 -27.72 -3.68
CA LYS A 19 -6.77 -29.02 -4.37
C LYS A 19 -5.37 -29.61 -4.16
N ARG A 20 -5.29 -30.82 -3.65
CA ARG A 20 -4.01 -31.52 -3.36
C ARG A 20 -3.82 -32.74 -4.24
N ASP A 21 -2.57 -33.22 -4.37
CA ASP A 21 -2.19 -34.43 -5.11
C ASP A 21 -2.64 -34.46 -6.58
N LEU A 22 -2.57 -33.31 -7.25
CA LEU A 22 -3.05 -33.14 -8.62
C LEU A 22 -2.18 -33.90 -9.62
N LYS A 23 -2.81 -34.79 -10.34
CA LYS A 23 -2.23 -35.52 -11.48
C LYS A 23 -2.48 -34.75 -12.79
N THR A 24 -1.72 -35.04 -13.82
CA THR A 24 -1.88 -34.43 -15.16
C THR A 24 -3.31 -34.53 -15.70
N LYS A 25 -4.00 -35.63 -15.42
CA LYS A 25 -5.41 -35.85 -15.82
C LYS A 25 -6.39 -34.88 -15.15
N ASP A 26 -6.07 -34.43 -13.93
CA ASP A 26 -6.93 -33.53 -13.19
C ASP A 26 -6.81 -32.11 -13.76
N ILE A 27 -5.60 -31.72 -14.16
CA ILE A 27 -5.35 -30.47 -14.87
C ILE A 27 -6.06 -30.44 -16.22
N ALA A 28 -6.00 -31.56 -16.96
CA ALA A 28 -6.71 -31.67 -18.24
C ALA A 28 -8.21 -31.43 -18.06
N LYS A 29 -8.83 -32.00 -17.04
CA LYS A 29 -10.24 -31.79 -16.71
C LYS A 29 -10.55 -30.33 -16.36
N GLU A 30 -9.71 -29.68 -15.56
CA GLU A 30 -9.87 -28.26 -15.22
C GLU A 30 -9.79 -27.34 -16.44
N LEU A 31 -9.01 -27.72 -17.43
CA LEU A 31 -8.92 -27.01 -18.71
C LEU A 31 -10.01 -27.42 -19.73
N GLY A 32 -10.89 -28.34 -19.38
CA GLY A 32 -11.90 -28.87 -20.29
C GLY A 32 -11.30 -29.68 -21.48
N ILE A 33 -10.12 -30.27 -21.30
CA ILE A 33 -9.40 -31.04 -22.32
C ILE A 33 -9.50 -32.54 -22.00
N ASN A 34 -9.70 -33.36 -23.03
CA ASN A 34 -9.62 -34.81 -22.87
C ASN A 34 -8.21 -35.21 -22.37
N PRO A 35 -8.09 -36.05 -21.31
CA PRO A 35 -6.79 -36.43 -20.72
C PRO A 35 -5.79 -37.03 -21.69
N ASP A 36 -6.23 -37.84 -22.65
CA ASP A 36 -5.34 -38.45 -23.66
C ASP A 36 -4.82 -37.42 -24.67
N THR A 37 -5.70 -36.47 -25.03
CA THR A 37 -5.30 -35.34 -25.88
C THR A 37 -4.29 -34.46 -25.16
N PHE A 38 -4.54 -34.18 -23.86
CA PHE A 38 -3.62 -33.37 -23.05
C PHE A 38 -2.24 -34.05 -22.88
N ASN A 39 -2.22 -35.37 -22.65
CA ASN A 39 -0.97 -36.13 -22.60
C ASN A 39 -0.20 -36.07 -23.94
N SER A 40 -0.91 -36.16 -25.05
CA SER A 40 -0.33 -36.00 -26.37
C SER A 40 0.27 -34.61 -26.61
N MET A 41 -0.44 -33.57 -26.14
CA MET A 41 0.07 -32.17 -26.13
C MET A 41 1.33 -32.03 -25.29
N LYS A 42 1.33 -32.62 -24.08
CA LYS A 42 2.49 -32.64 -23.20
C LYS A 42 3.70 -33.26 -23.87
N PHE A 43 3.54 -34.42 -24.51
CA PHE A 43 4.61 -35.10 -25.22
C PHE A 43 5.18 -34.29 -26.39
N ARG A 44 4.32 -33.58 -27.12
CA ARG A 44 4.71 -32.71 -28.26
C ARG A 44 5.15 -31.31 -27.81
N ASN A 45 5.18 -31.01 -26.51
CA ASN A 45 5.42 -29.69 -25.96
C ASN A 45 4.48 -28.59 -26.53
N SER A 46 3.23 -28.96 -26.84
CA SER A 46 2.21 -28.08 -27.40
C SER A 46 1.34 -27.49 -26.34
N ILE A 47 1.35 -26.18 -26.18
CA ILE A 47 0.61 -25.47 -25.12
C ILE A 47 -0.82 -25.14 -25.61
N PRO A 48 -1.88 -25.55 -24.88
CA PRO A 48 -3.27 -25.25 -25.22
C PRO A 48 -3.65 -23.82 -24.77
N TYR A 49 -3.14 -22.81 -25.44
CA TYR A 49 -3.32 -21.40 -25.09
C TYR A 49 -4.79 -20.99 -24.88
N PRO A 50 -5.76 -21.33 -25.78
CA PRO A 50 -7.14 -20.89 -25.58
C PRO A 50 -7.74 -21.37 -24.26
N GLN A 51 -7.50 -22.63 -23.89
CA GLN A 51 -8.04 -23.22 -22.67
C GLN A 51 -7.36 -22.62 -21.42
N ILE A 52 -6.06 -22.36 -21.50
CA ILE A 52 -5.32 -21.71 -20.41
C ILE A 52 -5.79 -20.27 -20.23
N LEU A 53 -6.00 -19.51 -21.30
CA LEU A 53 -6.50 -18.14 -21.22
C LEU A 53 -7.88 -18.09 -20.59
N ASN A 54 -8.80 -19.00 -20.96
CA ASN A 54 -10.10 -19.11 -20.32
C ASN A 54 -9.97 -19.45 -18.84
N PHE A 55 -9.16 -20.43 -18.48
CA PHE A 55 -8.89 -20.83 -17.10
C PHE A 55 -8.40 -19.66 -16.23
N LEU A 56 -7.44 -18.86 -16.76
CA LEU A 56 -6.90 -17.69 -16.07
C LEU A 56 -7.95 -16.58 -15.94
N ASN A 57 -8.72 -16.34 -17.01
CA ASN A 57 -9.77 -15.32 -17.03
C ASN A 57 -10.87 -15.61 -16.00
N GLU A 58 -11.36 -16.86 -15.91
CA GLU A 58 -12.37 -17.29 -14.94
C GLU A 58 -11.91 -17.06 -13.48
N ARG A 59 -10.60 -17.05 -13.24
CA ARG A 59 -9.98 -16.87 -11.91
C ARG A 59 -9.42 -15.48 -11.67
N ASN A 60 -9.62 -14.54 -12.59
CA ASN A 60 -9.02 -13.19 -12.56
C ASN A 60 -7.49 -13.20 -12.37
N ILE A 61 -6.80 -14.19 -12.95
CA ILE A 61 -5.35 -14.30 -12.90
C ILE A 61 -4.73 -13.57 -14.10
N SER A 62 -3.77 -12.69 -13.84
CA SER A 62 -3.08 -11.95 -14.88
C SER A 62 -2.31 -12.89 -15.84
N ILE A 63 -2.56 -12.75 -17.14
CA ILE A 63 -1.84 -13.46 -18.19
C ILE A 63 -0.33 -13.15 -18.12
N ASN A 64 0.02 -11.89 -17.89
CA ASN A 64 1.42 -11.45 -17.78
C ASN A 64 2.09 -12.06 -16.55
N TYR A 65 1.38 -12.16 -15.43
CA TYR A 65 1.89 -12.85 -14.25
C TYR A 65 2.12 -14.35 -14.55
N PHE A 66 1.14 -15.01 -15.16
CA PHE A 66 1.25 -16.43 -15.45
C PHE A 66 2.39 -16.77 -16.42
N PHE A 67 2.48 -16.06 -17.56
CA PHE A 67 3.45 -16.39 -18.59
C PHE A 67 4.84 -15.79 -18.38
N TYR A 68 4.92 -14.59 -17.81
CA TYR A 68 6.16 -13.82 -17.72
C TYR A 68 6.61 -13.53 -16.29
N GLY A 69 5.81 -13.85 -15.29
CA GLY A 69 6.09 -13.55 -13.87
C GLY A 69 5.94 -12.07 -13.51
N VAL A 70 5.40 -11.26 -14.43
CA VAL A 70 5.22 -9.81 -14.22
C VAL A 70 3.92 -9.59 -13.45
N SER A 71 4.04 -9.12 -12.21
CA SER A 71 2.85 -8.80 -11.41
C SER A 71 2.13 -7.57 -11.98
N PRO A 72 0.81 -7.42 -11.75
CA PRO A 72 0.10 -6.19 -12.08
C PRO A 72 0.74 -4.95 -11.44
N LYS A 73 1.34 -5.10 -10.27
CA LYS A 73 2.09 -4.08 -9.56
C LYS A 73 3.33 -3.63 -10.34
N ASP A 74 4.16 -4.58 -10.77
CA ASP A 74 5.36 -4.30 -11.55
C ASP A 74 5.02 -3.65 -12.90
N GLN A 75 3.88 -4.01 -13.47
CA GLN A 75 3.40 -3.44 -14.73
C GLN A 75 3.02 -1.96 -14.61
N LEU A 76 2.36 -1.58 -13.51
CA LEU A 76 2.03 -0.18 -13.21
C LEU A 76 3.29 0.67 -12.98
N GLU A 77 4.29 0.11 -12.30
CA GLU A 77 5.57 0.78 -12.06
C GLU A 77 6.41 0.94 -13.34
N CYS A 78 6.40 -0.05 -14.24
CA CYS A 78 7.12 0.01 -15.52
C CYS A 78 6.64 1.13 -16.46
N GLU A 79 5.38 1.55 -16.36
CA GLU A 79 4.86 2.67 -17.15
C GLU A 79 5.30 4.05 -16.65
N ASN A 80 6.00 4.15 -15.51
CA ASN A 80 6.43 5.40 -14.86
C ASN A 80 5.33 6.45 -14.66
N LYS A 81 4.06 6.05 -14.72
CA LYS A 81 2.90 6.93 -14.54
C LYS A 81 2.30 6.82 -13.16
N TYR A 82 2.51 5.67 -12.50
CA TYR A 82 1.92 5.37 -11.20
C TYR A 82 3.02 4.98 -10.20
N LYS A 83 2.81 5.35 -8.95
CA LYS A 83 3.62 4.89 -7.83
C LYS A 83 2.75 4.18 -6.81
N ILE A 84 3.31 3.15 -6.19
CA ILE A 84 2.69 2.45 -5.08
C ILE A 84 3.27 3.03 -3.81
N LEU A 85 2.44 3.70 -3.05
CA LEU A 85 2.80 4.40 -1.84
C LEU A 85 2.07 3.81 -0.63
N LYS A 86 2.59 4.05 0.56
CA LYS A 86 1.99 3.57 1.80
C LYS A 86 0.90 4.53 2.27
N LEU A 87 -0.26 3.97 2.63
CA LEU A 87 -1.31 4.64 3.37
C LEU A 87 -1.36 4.06 4.78
N TYR A 88 -0.98 4.86 5.75
CA TYR A 88 -1.03 4.51 7.17
C TYR A 88 -2.40 4.86 7.75
N LYS A 89 -3.01 3.90 8.44
CA LYS A 89 -4.21 4.11 9.24
C LYS A 89 -3.78 4.28 10.69
N THR A 90 -3.89 5.48 11.22
CA THR A 90 -3.60 5.71 12.63
C THR A 90 -4.84 5.43 13.46
N ASN A 91 -4.77 4.46 14.35
CA ASN A 91 -5.71 4.35 15.44
C ASN A 91 -5.26 5.33 16.54
N ALA A 92 -5.61 6.59 16.41
CA ALA A 92 -5.18 7.69 17.29
C ALA A 92 -5.79 7.68 18.70
N SER A 93 -6.21 6.53 19.21
CA SER A 93 -6.82 6.42 20.54
C SER A 93 -6.14 5.41 21.48
N LEU A 94 -4.93 4.95 21.18
CA LEU A 94 -4.22 4.03 22.08
C LEU A 94 -3.01 4.72 22.69
N GLY A 95 -3.20 5.23 23.88
CA GLY A 95 -2.12 5.63 24.76
C GLY A 95 -1.16 4.46 25.02
N GLY A 96 0.14 4.67 24.78
CA GLY A 96 1.20 3.80 25.24
C GLY A 96 1.55 2.62 24.32
N GLY A 97 2.27 2.88 23.24
CA GLY A 97 2.93 1.86 22.43
C GLY A 97 3.94 2.49 21.49
N GLY A 98 5.16 1.96 21.46
CA GLY A 98 6.21 2.45 20.56
C GLY A 98 5.83 2.29 19.08
N ILE A 99 6.56 2.95 18.20
CA ILE A 99 6.35 3.07 16.75
C ILE A 99 6.13 1.73 16.01
N ASN A 100 6.42 0.59 16.62
CA ASN A 100 6.46 -0.72 15.97
C ASN A 100 5.18 -1.56 16.10
N ASP A 101 4.22 -1.16 16.90
CA ASP A 101 3.04 -1.99 17.13
C ASP A 101 1.79 -1.31 16.55
N LEU A 102 1.34 -1.86 15.39
CA LEU A 102 -0.02 -1.70 14.86
C LEU A 102 -0.35 -0.39 14.08
N ILE A 103 0.54 0.09 13.24
CA ILE A 103 0.09 0.96 12.16
C ILE A 103 -0.38 0.05 11.03
N ASP A 104 -1.71 -0.12 10.91
CA ASP A 104 -2.31 -0.78 9.74
C ASP A 104 -1.90 0.00 8.49
N CYS A 105 -1.21 -0.66 7.58
CA CYS A 105 -0.66 -0.05 6.38
C CYS A 105 -1.26 -0.74 5.16
N SER A 106 -1.89 0.03 4.30
CA SER A 106 -2.34 -0.42 2.98
C SER A 106 -1.54 0.23 1.87
N GLU A 107 -1.55 -0.37 0.69
CA GLU A 107 -0.93 0.20 -0.49
C GLU A 107 -1.93 1.09 -1.24
N LEU A 108 -1.46 2.23 -1.71
CA LEU A 108 -2.22 3.18 -2.52
C LEU A 108 -1.50 3.38 -3.85
N ILE A 109 -2.21 3.17 -4.95
CA ILE A 109 -1.71 3.44 -6.29
C ILE A 109 -2.01 4.91 -6.61
N VAL A 110 -0.98 5.69 -6.89
CA VAL A 110 -1.09 7.14 -7.09
C VAL A 110 -0.49 7.53 -8.44
N ASP A 111 -1.22 8.35 -9.20
CA ASP A 111 -0.71 8.94 -10.44
C ASP A 111 0.42 9.93 -10.14
N GLU A 112 1.49 9.90 -10.93
CA GLU A 112 2.66 10.77 -10.74
C GLU A 112 2.29 12.26 -10.86
N LYS A 113 1.26 12.62 -11.62
CA LYS A 113 0.78 14.01 -11.74
C LYS A 113 0.23 14.53 -10.41
N LEU A 114 -0.45 13.65 -9.64
CA LEU A 114 -0.93 14.01 -8.31
C LEU A 114 0.24 14.24 -7.34
N LEU A 115 1.29 13.42 -7.42
CA LEU A 115 2.50 13.60 -6.61
C LEU A 115 3.22 14.93 -6.97
N ASN A 116 3.31 15.23 -8.25
CA ASN A 116 3.90 16.48 -8.73
C ASN A 116 3.09 17.70 -8.24
N PHE A 117 1.77 17.60 -8.14
CA PHE A 117 0.92 18.65 -7.56
C PHE A 117 1.30 18.95 -6.09
N PHE A 118 1.63 17.94 -5.30
CA PHE A 118 2.12 18.12 -3.92
C PHE A 118 3.59 18.55 -3.84
N GLY A 119 4.32 18.54 -4.95
CA GLY A 119 5.72 18.96 -5.01
C GLY A 119 6.70 17.97 -4.40
N SER A 120 6.30 16.73 -4.18
CA SER A 120 7.15 15.65 -3.67
C SER A 120 6.88 14.35 -4.44
N LYS A 121 7.97 13.69 -4.85
CA LYS A 121 7.91 12.38 -5.51
C LYS A 121 7.97 11.20 -4.53
N GLU A 122 8.35 11.46 -3.30
CA GLU A 122 8.53 10.47 -2.23
C GLU A 122 7.71 10.90 -1.01
N CYS A 123 6.40 10.81 -1.14
CA CYS A 123 5.48 11.10 -0.05
C CYS A 123 4.78 9.83 0.43
N GLU A 124 4.23 9.92 1.61
CA GLU A 124 3.38 8.89 2.22
C GLU A 124 2.03 9.51 2.56
N PHE A 125 1.06 8.67 2.77
CA PHE A 125 -0.30 9.07 3.12
C PHE A 125 -0.64 8.57 4.51
N ILE A 126 -1.34 9.38 5.29
CA ILE A 126 -1.81 9.03 6.63
C ILE A 126 -3.25 9.47 6.82
N THR A 127 -4.11 8.57 7.30
CA THR A 127 -5.46 8.95 7.67
C THR A 127 -5.44 9.73 8.98
N CYS A 128 -6.10 10.88 8.99
CA CYS A 128 -6.16 11.78 10.14
C CYS A 128 -7.44 11.51 10.94
N TYR A 129 -7.31 11.39 12.24
CA TYR A 129 -8.45 11.24 13.15
C TYR A 129 -8.43 12.33 14.21
N GLY A 130 -9.63 12.81 14.56
CA GLY A 130 -9.84 13.84 15.57
C GLY A 130 -9.86 15.26 15.02
N GLU A 131 -10.49 16.16 15.76
CA GLU A 131 -10.84 17.51 15.34
C GLU A 131 -9.79 18.56 15.72
N SER A 132 -8.65 18.15 16.29
CA SER A 132 -7.68 19.09 16.88
C SER A 132 -7.00 20.01 15.85
N MET A 133 -7.03 19.67 14.59
CA MET A 133 -6.45 20.45 13.49
C MET A 133 -7.50 21.09 12.59
N GLU A 134 -8.77 21.00 12.96
CA GLU A 134 -9.83 21.73 12.27
C GLU A 134 -9.67 23.24 12.44
N PRO A 135 -10.12 24.04 11.45
CA PRO A 135 -10.81 23.63 10.21
C PRO A 135 -9.86 23.22 9.08
N LEU A 136 -8.54 23.28 9.26
CA LEU A 136 -7.57 23.08 8.20
C LEU A 136 -7.44 21.59 7.81
N ILE A 137 -7.41 20.69 8.78
CA ILE A 137 -7.40 19.25 8.56
C ILE A 137 -8.63 18.67 9.24
N LYS A 138 -9.54 18.14 8.45
CA LYS A 138 -10.80 17.56 8.95
C LYS A 138 -10.62 16.14 9.47
N ASP A 139 -11.46 15.74 10.41
CA ASP A 139 -11.53 14.35 10.85
C ASP A 139 -11.83 13.41 9.67
N GLY A 140 -11.14 12.28 9.62
CA GLY A 140 -11.25 11.28 8.54
C GLY A 140 -10.60 11.67 7.21
N SER A 141 -9.90 12.82 7.12
CA SER A 141 -9.14 13.20 5.92
C SER A 141 -7.85 12.40 5.79
N ILE A 142 -7.21 12.48 4.63
CA ILE A 142 -5.91 11.88 4.34
C ILE A 142 -4.89 13.00 4.21
N CYS A 143 -3.88 13.02 5.07
CA CYS A 143 -2.73 13.90 4.94
C CYS A 143 -1.64 13.29 4.08
N VAL A 144 -1.02 14.11 3.26
CA VAL A 144 0.16 13.78 2.45
C VAL A 144 1.39 14.25 3.20
N ILE A 145 2.35 13.35 3.42
CA ILE A 145 3.53 13.57 4.28
C ILE A 145 4.79 13.44 3.45
N ASP A 146 5.71 14.38 3.61
CA ASP A 146 7.07 14.30 3.10
C ASP A 146 8.04 14.13 4.28
N ARG A 147 8.72 12.96 4.35
CA ARG A 147 9.70 12.67 5.41
C ARG A 147 11.02 13.41 5.21
N ASN A 148 11.35 13.75 3.98
CA ASN A 148 12.62 14.38 3.60
C ASN A 148 12.57 15.89 3.72
N LYS A 149 11.36 16.47 3.86
CA LYS A 149 11.19 17.91 3.95
C LYS A 149 11.62 18.43 5.32
N THR A 150 12.54 19.38 5.32
CA THR A 150 12.92 20.07 6.55
C THR A 150 11.77 20.88 7.10
N PHE A 151 11.38 20.63 8.35
CA PHE A 151 10.31 21.40 8.97
C PHE A 151 10.78 22.80 9.38
N LYS A 152 9.92 23.77 9.13
CA LYS A 152 10.08 25.16 9.55
C LYS A 152 9.21 25.44 10.78
N ASN A 153 9.48 26.52 11.47
CA ASN A 153 8.58 26.97 12.54
C ASN A 153 7.15 27.18 11.99
N LYS A 154 6.15 26.70 12.71
CA LYS A 154 4.74 26.65 12.29
C LYS A 154 4.42 25.66 11.15
N SER A 155 5.32 24.76 10.77
CA SER A 155 4.96 23.65 9.90
C SER A 155 3.96 22.72 10.58
N ILE A 156 3.03 22.16 9.81
CA ILE A 156 2.21 21.04 10.27
C ILE A 156 3.01 19.77 10.08
N CYS A 157 3.16 19.00 11.13
CA CYS A 157 4.01 17.82 11.13
C CYS A 157 3.30 16.62 11.75
N VAL A 158 3.71 15.44 11.32
CA VAL A 158 3.43 14.20 12.01
C VAL A 158 4.55 13.94 13.00
N ILE A 159 4.21 13.78 14.26
CA ILE A 159 5.16 13.65 15.36
C ILE A 159 4.75 12.47 16.22
N ASN A 160 5.74 11.64 16.53
CA ASN A 160 5.59 10.56 17.49
C ASN A 160 6.18 10.98 18.84
N THR A 161 5.44 10.72 19.89
CA THR A 161 5.81 11.00 21.29
C THR A 161 5.50 9.78 22.15
N ARG A 162 5.87 9.80 23.41
CA ARG A 162 5.44 8.79 24.40
C ARG A 162 3.91 8.69 24.56
N ASP A 163 3.20 9.78 24.26
CA ASP A 163 1.74 9.86 24.40
C ASP A 163 1.01 9.45 23.09
N GLY A 164 1.76 9.11 22.04
CA GLY A 164 1.22 8.64 20.76
C GLY A 164 1.66 9.45 19.55
N LEU A 165 1.01 9.19 18.42
CA LEU A 165 1.24 9.85 17.14
C LEU A 165 0.28 11.04 17.01
N PHE A 166 0.83 12.22 16.74
CA PHE A 166 0.09 13.46 16.58
C PHE A 166 0.33 14.11 15.22
N ILE A 167 -0.72 14.76 14.72
CA ILE A 167 -0.60 15.75 13.64
C ILE A 167 -0.87 17.11 14.29
N LYS A 168 0.15 17.97 14.33
CA LYS A 168 0.09 19.28 14.99
C LYS A 168 0.90 20.33 14.25
N GLN A 169 0.58 21.57 14.46
CA GLN A 169 1.46 22.67 14.11
C GLN A 169 2.60 22.73 15.11
N VAL A 170 3.84 22.69 14.62
CA VAL A 170 5.04 22.67 15.46
C VAL A 170 5.59 24.06 15.63
N LEU A 171 5.62 24.53 16.87
CA LEU A 171 6.26 25.79 17.24
C LEU A 171 7.61 25.49 17.90
N LYS A 172 8.70 25.90 17.25
CA LYS A 172 10.07 25.71 17.75
C LYS A 172 10.31 26.52 19.00
N GLN A 173 10.91 25.88 20.00
CA GLN A 173 11.42 26.51 21.23
C GLN A 173 12.91 26.17 21.40
N VAL A 174 13.60 26.87 22.30
CA VAL A 174 15.04 26.64 22.56
C VAL A 174 15.26 25.19 23.04
N ASP A 175 14.43 24.72 23.97
CA ASP A 175 14.62 23.43 24.64
C ASP A 175 13.67 22.34 24.15
N GLY A 176 12.92 22.60 23.07
CA GLY A 176 11.93 21.63 22.57
C GLY A 176 11.01 22.19 21.52
N VAL A 177 9.78 21.67 21.53
CA VAL A 177 8.71 22.10 20.62
C VAL A 177 7.39 22.21 21.37
N ILE A 178 6.56 23.15 20.96
CA ILE A 178 5.14 23.16 21.33
C ILE A 178 4.37 22.55 20.17
N LEU A 179 3.54 21.56 20.49
CA LEU A 179 2.55 20.97 19.60
C LEU A 179 1.26 21.78 19.73
N HIS A 180 1.04 22.66 18.77
CA HIS A 180 -0.10 23.56 18.73
C HIS A 180 -1.27 22.94 17.94
N SER A 181 -2.45 22.96 18.53
CA SER A 181 -3.70 22.55 17.88
C SER A 181 -4.33 23.78 17.22
N LEU A 182 -4.77 23.66 15.98
CA LEU A 182 -5.46 24.77 15.29
C LEU A 182 -6.88 24.96 15.83
N ASN A 183 -7.50 23.91 16.33
CA ASN A 183 -8.77 23.99 17.03
C ASN A 183 -8.55 24.49 18.47
N PRO A 184 -9.09 25.67 18.83
CA PRO A 184 -8.85 26.29 20.13
C PRO A 184 -9.43 25.52 21.35
N LEU A 185 -10.25 24.51 21.12
CA LEU A 185 -10.75 23.62 22.17
C LEU A 185 -9.64 22.69 22.72
N TYR A 186 -8.55 22.56 22.02
CA TYR A 186 -7.43 21.69 22.39
C TYR A 186 -6.25 22.51 22.88
N LYS A 187 -5.68 22.14 24.02
CA LYS A 187 -4.54 22.83 24.63
C LYS A 187 -3.22 22.47 23.91
N ASP A 188 -2.32 23.41 23.90
CA ASP A 188 -0.95 23.19 23.45
C ASP A 188 -0.20 22.27 24.41
N ILE A 189 0.71 21.44 23.86
CA ILE A 189 1.51 20.49 24.63
C ILE A 189 2.98 20.76 24.33
N PHE A 190 3.78 20.91 25.38
CA PHE A 190 5.24 21.08 25.24
C PHE A 190 5.97 19.74 25.38
N TYR A 191 6.90 19.47 24.45
CA TYR A 191 7.82 18.34 24.52
C TYR A 191 9.26 18.85 24.45
N LYS A 192 10.12 18.35 25.35
CA LYS A 192 11.57 18.63 25.34
C LYS A 192 12.26 17.94 24.17
N ASN A 193 13.42 18.48 23.79
CA ASN A 193 14.29 17.80 22.83
C ASN A 193 14.63 16.39 23.34
N GLY A 194 14.42 15.39 22.50
CA GLY A 194 14.59 13.97 22.83
C GLY A 194 13.32 13.22 23.24
N ASP A 195 12.23 13.92 23.60
CA ASP A 195 10.97 13.31 24.00
C ASP A 195 10.00 13.11 22.82
N PHE A 196 10.41 13.48 21.63
CA PHE A 196 9.61 13.34 20.41
C PHE A 196 10.45 12.96 19.20
N LEU A 197 9.81 12.33 18.21
CA LEU A 197 10.39 12.02 16.90
C LEU A 197 9.54 12.67 15.81
N LEU A 198 10.14 13.51 15.00
CA LEU A 198 9.51 14.06 13.82
C LEU A 198 9.45 12.98 12.72
N ILE A 199 8.27 12.62 12.29
CA ILE A 199 8.04 11.61 11.24
C ILE A 199 8.09 12.27 9.86
N GLY A 200 7.47 13.43 9.70
CA GLY A 200 7.48 14.18 8.43
C GLY A 200 6.63 15.44 8.48
N VAL A 201 6.74 16.22 7.43
CA VAL A 201 5.99 17.46 7.24
C VAL A 201 4.75 17.17 6.39
N VAL A 202 3.59 17.65 6.84
CA VAL A 202 2.35 17.60 6.05
C VAL A 202 2.47 18.61 4.90
N ILE A 203 2.31 18.14 3.68
CA ILE A 203 2.42 18.94 2.45
C ILE A 203 1.09 19.09 1.72
N GLY A 204 0.07 18.37 2.11
CA GLY A 204 -1.26 18.44 1.54
C GLY A 204 -2.28 17.65 2.33
N GLU A 205 -3.55 17.87 2.00
CA GLU A 205 -4.70 17.17 2.57
C GLU A 205 -5.69 16.80 1.47
N LEU A 206 -6.29 15.64 1.60
CA LEU A 206 -7.40 15.16 0.79
C LEU A 206 -8.59 14.91 1.73
N SER A 207 -9.64 15.69 1.61
CA SER A 207 -10.84 15.58 2.44
C SER A 207 -12.11 15.40 1.60
N LYS A 208 -13.11 14.77 2.21
CA LYS A 208 -14.47 14.76 1.67
C LYS A 208 -15.16 16.09 1.98
N MET A 209 -15.96 16.57 1.05
CA MET A 209 -16.86 17.71 1.28
C MET A 209 -18.07 17.32 2.11
#